data_d5b144fefc555b9dd368247a37f3e9f8
#
_entry.id   d5b144fefc555b9dd368247a37f3e9f8
#
_cell.length_a   1.000
_cell.length_b   1.000
_cell.length_c   1.000
_cell.angle_alpha   90.00
_cell.angle_beta   90.00
_cell.angle_gamma   90.00
#
_symmetry.space_group_name_H-M   'P 1'
#
loop_
_entity.id
_entity.type
_entity.pdbx_description
1 polymer ?
#
loop_
_entity_poly.entity_id
_entity_poly.type
_entity_poly.pdbx_seq_one_letter_code
_entity_poly.pdbx_strand_id
1 'polypeptide(L)'
;MKKMFFIDAGTTWSKVVILNDNNEFYNEYKNYFVKSNGDKSYYIMPSKLLKQVDITFDCVTTGHMAKLKNINHNNHYNEIIALANGSSKKIENEKEAIILDLGCGDSKWIRFVEGKFSDLDWNASCGSSTGATIEMLLKFYDLKPDDIKYQDEKYNVTCGIFAFEKIMDDISNGLTADVAIARLIHGIAYNSFCFANKPKKIFLSGGFCNFDAYLTSLKKYCEVETIGRFLLCEGLINIQNL
;
A
#
# COMPACT_ATOMS: atom_id res chain seq x y z
N MET A 1 3.02 -26.33 -15.75
CA MET A 1 3.50 -25.86 -14.44
C MET A 1 2.29 -25.66 -13.53
N LYS A 2 2.43 -25.88 -12.21
CA LYS A 2 1.32 -25.79 -11.25
C LYS A 2 0.91 -24.33 -11.04
N LYS A 3 -0.39 -24.05 -10.98
CA LYS A 3 -0.94 -22.74 -10.67
C LYS A 3 -0.65 -22.41 -9.20
N MET A 4 -0.13 -21.21 -8.92
CA MET A 4 0.26 -20.79 -7.57
C MET A 4 -0.17 -19.34 -7.31
N PHE A 5 -0.72 -19.09 -6.13
CA PHE A 5 -1.19 -17.80 -5.70
C PHE A 5 -0.25 -17.16 -4.67
N PHE A 6 0.06 -15.88 -4.86
CA PHE A 6 0.79 -15.03 -3.93
C PHE A 6 -0.10 -13.87 -3.53
N ILE A 7 -0.47 -13.81 -2.26
CA ILE A 7 -1.53 -12.93 -1.80
C ILE A 7 -1.01 -12.01 -0.68
N ASP A 8 -1.07 -10.71 -0.94
CA ASP A 8 -1.05 -9.70 0.10
C ASP A 8 -2.50 -9.36 0.47
N ALA A 9 -2.97 -9.95 1.57
CA ALA A 9 -4.33 -9.78 2.06
C ALA A 9 -4.45 -8.57 2.98
N GLY A 10 -4.45 -7.37 2.40
CA GLY A 10 -4.60 -6.12 3.13
C GLY A 10 -6.00 -5.93 3.74
N THR A 11 -6.17 -4.92 4.57
CA THR A 11 -7.43 -4.66 5.29
C THR A 11 -8.58 -4.35 4.34
N THR A 12 -8.39 -3.47 3.38
CA THR A 12 -9.42 -3.03 2.42
C THR A 12 -9.24 -3.64 1.04
N TRP A 13 -8.00 -3.64 0.54
CA TRP A 13 -7.61 -4.11 -0.77
C TRP A 13 -6.58 -5.22 -0.67
N SER A 14 -6.84 -6.33 -1.35
CA SER A 14 -5.89 -7.43 -1.51
C SER A 14 -5.22 -7.36 -2.88
N LYS A 15 -3.91 -7.64 -2.91
CA LYS A 15 -3.16 -7.81 -4.14
C LYS A 15 -2.90 -9.30 -4.32
N VAL A 16 -3.13 -9.78 -5.51
CA VAL A 16 -2.97 -11.18 -5.87
C VAL A 16 -2.09 -11.28 -7.09
N VAL A 17 -1.05 -12.08 -7.01
CA VAL A 17 -0.24 -12.48 -8.16
C VAL A 17 -0.43 -13.98 -8.37
N ILE A 18 -0.73 -14.36 -9.58
CA ILE A 18 -0.96 -15.77 -9.95
C ILE A 18 0.10 -16.18 -10.97
N LEU A 19 0.87 -17.22 -10.65
CA LEU A 19 1.74 -17.89 -11.61
C LEU A 19 0.95 -18.92 -12.40
N ASN A 20 1.18 -18.98 -13.71
CA ASN A 20 0.54 -19.93 -14.63
C ASN A 20 -0.99 -19.90 -14.55
N ASP A 21 -1.56 -18.68 -14.59
CA ASP A 21 -3.02 -18.49 -14.65
C ASP A 21 -3.54 -19.04 -15.99
N ASN A 22 -4.41 -20.05 -15.93
CA ASN A 22 -5.05 -20.68 -17.09
C ASN A 22 -6.30 -19.90 -17.59
N ASN A 23 -6.41 -18.60 -17.25
CA ASN A 23 -7.51 -17.70 -17.53
C ASN A 23 -8.83 -17.99 -16.78
N GLU A 24 -8.94 -19.01 -15.95
CA GLU A 24 -10.13 -19.25 -15.13
C GLU A 24 -10.35 -18.10 -14.16
N PHE A 25 -9.30 -17.74 -13.41
CA PHE A 25 -9.37 -16.63 -12.48
C PHE A 25 -9.61 -15.30 -13.19
N TYR A 26 -8.96 -15.08 -14.35
CA TYR A 26 -9.19 -13.90 -15.19
C TYR A 26 -10.65 -13.78 -15.62
N ASN A 27 -11.28 -14.86 -16.09
CA ASN A 27 -12.68 -14.84 -16.56
C ASN A 27 -13.66 -14.43 -15.46
N GLU A 28 -13.39 -14.86 -14.22
CA GLU A 28 -14.25 -14.56 -13.07
C GLU A 28 -13.97 -13.16 -12.49
N TYR A 29 -12.67 -12.76 -12.44
CA TYR A 29 -12.23 -11.54 -11.75
C TYR A 29 -11.62 -10.49 -12.69
N LYS A 30 -11.97 -10.47 -13.97
CA LYS A 30 -11.40 -9.55 -15.00
C LYS A 30 -11.50 -8.07 -14.63
N ASN A 31 -12.51 -7.66 -13.88
CA ASN A 31 -12.69 -6.28 -13.43
C ASN A 31 -11.61 -5.82 -12.41
N TYR A 32 -10.87 -6.74 -11.84
CA TYR A 32 -9.81 -6.52 -10.88
C TYR A 32 -8.42 -6.79 -11.45
N PHE A 33 -8.35 -7.22 -12.71
CA PHE A 33 -7.11 -7.46 -13.43
C PHE A 33 -6.38 -6.13 -13.66
N VAL A 34 -5.07 -6.12 -13.40
CA VAL A 34 -4.22 -4.93 -13.56
C VAL A 34 -3.30 -5.09 -14.76
N LYS A 35 -2.59 -6.21 -14.83
CA LYS A 35 -1.61 -6.49 -15.90
C LYS A 35 -1.19 -7.96 -15.90
N SER A 36 -0.54 -8.38 -16.98
CA SER A 36 0.26 -9.60 -17.03
C SER A 36 1.72 -9.27 -17.34
N ASN A 37 2.64 -10.13 -16.89
CA ASN A 37 4.05 -10.06 -17.21
C ASN A 37 4.62 -11.48 -17.21
N GLY A 38 4.94 -12.00 -18.42
CA GLY A 38 5.31 -13.40 -18.60
C GLY A 38 4.20 -14.34 -18.15
N ASP A 39 4.52 -15.23 -17.25
CA ASP A 39 3.60 -16.21 -16.64
C ASP A 39 2.82 -15.67 -15.43
N LYS A 40 2.98 -14.39 -15.10
CA LYS A 40 2.38 -13.73 -13.93
C LYS A 40 1.19 -12.87 -14.31
N SER A 41 0.06 -13.09 -13.66
CA SER A 41 -1.14 -12.25 -13.73
C SER A 41 -1.35 -11.51 -12.41
N TYR A 42 -1.61 -10.21 -12.46
CA TYR A 42 -1.68 -9.30 -11.31
C TYR A 42 -3.09 -8.76 -11.13
N TYR A 43 -3.62 -8.85 -9.92
CA TYR A 43 -4.97 -8.41 -9.57
C TYR A 43 -4.97 -7.55 -8.31
N ILE A 44 -5.86 -6.54 -8.27
CA ILE A 44 -6.18 -5.76 -7.07
C ILE A 44 -7.67 -5.86 -6.86
N MET A 45 -8.09 -6.43 -5.74
CA MET A 45 -9.51 -6.65 -5.45
C MET A 45 -9.86 -6.24 -4.02
N PRO A 46 -11.13 -5.87 -3.76
CA PRO A 46 -11.59 -5.65 -2.40
C PRO A 46 -11.38 -6.90 -1.54
N SER A 47 -10.81 -6.74 -0.35
CA SER A 47 -10.48 -7.88 0.52
C SER A 47 -11.70 -8.71 0.95
N LYS A 48 -12.89 -8.09 0.96
CA LYS A 48 -14.15 -8.81 1.18
C LYS A 48 -14.42 -9.88 0.13
N LEU A 49 -14.00 -9.67 -1.13
CA LEU A 49 -14.15 -10.64 -2.21
C LEU A 49 -13.17 -11.80 -2.07
N LEU A 50 -11.97 -11.56 -1.53
CA LEU A 50 -10.99 -12.60 -1.28
C LEU A 50 -11.56 -13.73 -0.42
N LYS A 51 -12.52 -13.44 0.49
CA LYS A 51 -13.21 -14.46 1.30
C LYS A 51 -14.07 -15.41 0.48
N GLN A 52 -14.51 -14.99 -0.70
CA GLN A 52 -15.37 -15.76 -1.61
C GLN A 52 -14.56 -16.56 -2.64
N VAL A 53 -13.31 -16.17 -2.87
CA VAL A 53 -12.42 -16.88 -3.80
C VAL A 53 -12.14 -18.27 -3.23
N ASP A 54 -12.44 -19.29 -3.99
CA ASP A 54 -12.06 -20.66 -3.65
C ASP A 54 -10.55 -20.83 -3.88
N ILE A 55 -9.78 -20.76 -2.80
CA ILE A 55 -8.33 -20.96 -2.83
C ILE A 55 -8.06 -22.39 -2.39
N THR A 56 -8.40 -23.36 -3.22
CA THR A 56 -8.05 -24.79 -3.05
C THR A 56 -6.63 -25.07 -3.54
N PHE A 57 -5.94 -24.06 -4.08
CA PHE A 57 -4.63 -24.19 -4.71
C PHE A 57 -3.48 -23.87 -3.74
N ASP A 58 -2.26 -24.16 -4.17
CA ASP A 58 -1.07 -23.73 -3.45
C ASP A 58 -1.03 -22.20 -3.39
N CYS A 59 -0.98 -21.71 -2.17
CA CYS A 59 -1.08 -20.29 -1.91
C CYS A 59 -0.03 -19.91 -0.87
N VAL A 60 0.68 -18.81 -1.13
CA VAL A 60 1.60 -18.16 -0.20
C VAL A 60 1.03 -16.80 0.14
N THR A 61 0.95 -16.47 1.42
CA THR A 61 0.22 -15.30 1.87
C THR A 61 1.00 -14.41 2.81
N THR A 62 0.62 -13.14 2.81
CA THR A 62 0.93 -12.16 3.84
C THR A 62 -0.29 -11.27 4.06
N GLY A 63 -0.22 -10.35 5.01
CA GLY A 63 -1.29 -9.39 5.27
C GLY A 63 -2.27 -9.82 6.34
N HIS A 64 -2.91 -8.83 6.93
CA HIS A 64 -3.75 -8.97 8.12
C HIS A 64 -4.97 -9.87 7.90
N MET A 65 -5.59 -9.78 6.71
CA MET A 65 -6.81 -10.51 6.37
C MET A 65 -6.54 -11.97 5.96
N ALA A 66 -5.30 -12.37 5.73
CA ALA A 66 -4.95 -13.75 5.40
C ALA A 66 -5.31 -14.73 6.54
N LYS A 67 -5.24 -14.27 7.79
CA LYS A 67 -5.58 -15.07 8.99
C LYS A 67 -7.08 -15.39 9.11
N LEU A 68 -7.93 -14.65 8.42
CA LEU A 68 -9.40 -14.84 8.45
C LEU A 68 -9.89 -15.92 7.49
N LYS A 69 -9.02 -16.45 6.64
CA LYS A 69 -9.31 -17.61 5.79
C LYS A 69 -8.64 -18.85 6.38
N ASN A 70 -9.25 -20.02 6.16
CA ASN A 70 -8.63 -21.33 6.38
C ASN A 70 -7.51 -21.60 5.34
N ILE A 71 -6.66 -20.60 5.12
CA ILE A 71 -5.47 -20.72 4.28
C ILE A 71 -4.43 -21.46 5.10
N ASN A 72 -3.77 -22.44 4.50
CA ASN A 72 -2.75 -23.24 5.17
C ASN A 72 -1.70 -22.30 5.83
N HIS A 73 -1.68 -22.24 7.16
CA HIS A 73 -0.83 -21.33 7.93
C HIS A 73 0.67 -21.56 7.71
N ASN A 74 1.08 -22.71 7.17
CA ASN A 74 2.48 -23.01 6.90
C ASN A 74 3.09 -22.14 5.79
N ASN A 75 2.26 -21.47 4.99
CA ASN A 75 2.68 -20.61 3.88
C ASN A 75 2.30 -19.14 4.11
N HIS A 76 2.16 -18.74 5.39
CA HIS A 76 1.92 -17.34 5.75
C HIS A 76 3.19 -16.69 6.29
N TYR A 77 3.59 -15.59 5.68
CA TYR A 77 4.78 -14.82 6.05
C TYR A 77 4.39 -13.46 6.65
N ASN A 78 5.22 -12.99 7.59
CA ASN A 78 5.10 -11.63 8.11
C ASN A 78 5.33 -10.61 6.99
N GLU A 79 4.57 -9.50 7.01
CA GLU A 79 4.63 -8.44 6.00
C GLU A 79 6.02 -7.80 5.89
N ILE A 80 6.75 -7.66 7.01
CA ILE A 80 8.13 -7.14 7.00
C ILE A 80 9.07 -8.05 6.23
N ILE A 81 8.92 -9.38 6.39
CA ILE A 81 9.72 -10.36 5.65
C ILE A 81 9.41 -10.28 4.15
N ALA A 82 8.12 -10.20 3.79
CA ALA A 82 7.70 -10.05 2.40
C ALA A 82 8.21 -8.73 1.81
N LEU A 83 8.10 -7.61 2.55
CA LEU A 83 8.57 -6.30 2.15
C LEU A 83 10.09 -6.30 1.90
N ALA A 84 10.88 -6.88 2.81
CA ALA A 84 12.33 -6.95 2.69
C ALA A 84 12.76 -7.77 1.46
N ASN A 85 12.15 -8.94 1.25
CA ASN A 85 12.46 -9.78 0.09
C ASN A 85 12.01 -9.17 -1.24
N GLY A 86 10.88 -8.45 -1.25
CA GLY A 86 10.39 -7.76 -2.45
C GLY A 86 11.24 -6.58 -2.88
N SER A 87 11.83 -5.87 -1.90
CA SER A 87 12.64 -4.68 -2.17
C SER A 87 14.10 -4.99 -2.53
N SER A 88 14.64 -6.14 -2.16
CA SER A 88 16.08 -6.46 -2.25
C SER A 88 16.71 -6.15 -3.61
N LYS A 89 16.08 -6.59 -4.71
CA LYS A 89 16.58 -6.33 -6.08
C LYS A 89 16.41 -4.88 -6.52
N LYS A 90 15.46 -4.14 -5.95
CA LYS A 90 15.16 -2.75 -6.34
C LYS A 90 16.13 -1.76 -5.71
N ILE A 91 16.79 -2.16 -4.63
CA ILE A 91 17.72 -1.33 -3.85
C ILE A 91 19.17 -1.83 -3.90
N GLU A 92 19.49 -2.78 -4.78
CA GLU A 92 20.82 -3.44 -4.82
C GLU A 92 22.01 -2.46 -5.02
N ASN A 93 21.75 -1.31 -5.68
CA ASN A 93 22.75 -0.29 -5.93
C ASN A 93 22.78 0.83 -4.88
N GLU A 94 21.94 0.74 -3.84
CA GLU A 94 21.83 1.77 -2.81
C GLU A 94 22.70 1.42 -1.59
N LYS A 95 23.52 2.37 -1.15
CA LYS A 95 24.28 2.22 0.10
C LYS A 95 23.36 2.24 1.31
N GLU A 96 22.32 3.05 1.25
CA GLU A 96 21.27 3.17 2.26
C GLU A 96 19.93 3.32 1.55
N ALA A 97 18.95 2.52 1.96
CA ALA A 97 17.60 2.58 1.43
C ALA A 97 16.56 2.53 2.54
N ILE A 98 15.59 3.45 2.48
CA ILE A 98 14.38 3.43 3.30
C ILE A 98 13.22 3.03 2.40
N ILE A 99 12.60 1.90 2.68
CA ILE A 99 11.40 1.43 2.00
C ILE A 99 10.21 1.75 2.90
N LEU A 100 9.32 2.61 2.43
CA LEU A 100 8.09 2.97 3.11
C LEU A 100 6.92 2.28 2.41
N ASP A 101 6.19 1.45 3.14
CA ASP A 101 4.95 0.81 2.66
C ASP A 101 3.75 1.42 3.37
N LEU A 102 2.84 2.00 2.57
CA LEU A 102 1.62 2.64 3.06
C LEU A 102 0.40 1.87 2.60
N GLY A 103 -0.29 1.32 3.60
CA GLY A 103 -1.54 0.61 3.45
C GLY A 103 -2.77 1.48 3.74
N CYS A 104 -3.92 0.82 3.81
CA CYS A 104 -5.18 1.42 4.22
C CYS A 104 -5.29 1.51 5.74
N GLY A 105 -4.75 0.54 6.47
CA GLY A 105 -4.87 0.43 7.93
C GLY A 105 -3.58 0.67 8.71
N ASP A 106 -2.44 0.64 8.06
CA ASP A 106 -1.14 0.76 8.69
C ASP A 106 -0.09 1.41 7.79
N SER A 107 1.02 1.78 8.39
CA SER A 107 2.23 2.22 7.71
C SER A 107 3.43 1.53 8.33
N LYS A 108 4.37 1.12 7.50
CA LYS A 108 5.61 0.50 7.93
C LYS A 108 6.78 0.95 7.08
N TRP A 109 7.94 1.04 7.68
CA TRP A 109 9.17 1.23 6.92
C TRP A 109 10.24 0.26 7.37
N ILE A 110 11.13 -0.06 6.44
CA ILE A 110 12.32 -0.86 6.68
C ILE A 110 13.53 -0.13 6.12
N ARG A 111 14.68 -0.29 6.78
CA ARG A 111 15.95 0.32 6.41
C ARG A 111 16.97 -0.74 6.06
N PHE A 112 17.67 -0.51 4.97
CA PHE A 112 18.86 -1.28 4.59
C PHE A 112 20.08 -0.38 4.59
N VAL A 113 21.22 -0.93 5.03
CA VAL A 113 22.55 -0.31 4.98
C VAL A 113 23.49 -1.33 4.37
N GLU A 114 24.20 -0.93 3.30
CA GLU A 114 25.08 -1.84 2.54
C GLU A 114 24.40 -3.18 2.17
N GLY A 115 23.16 -3.09 1.71
CA GLY A 115 22.33 -4.24 1.32
C GLY A 115 21.82 -5.12 2.47
N LYS A 116 22.13 -4.77 3.73
CA LYS A 116 21.72 -5.53 4.92
C LYS A 116 20.57 -4.83 5.63
N PHE A 117 19.55 -5.60 6.03
CA PHE A 117 18.49 -5.11 6.90
C PHE A 117 19.10 -4.53 8.19
N SER A 118 18.70 -3.32 8.56
CA SER A 118 19.28 -2.57 9.68
C SER A 118 18.23 -2.18 10.71
N ASP A 119 17.05 -1.73 10.28
CA ASP A 119 16.04 -1.17 11.20
C ASP A 119 14.64 -1.24 10.58
N LEU A 120 13.62 -1.11 11.39
CA LEU A 120 12.22 -1.03 10.99
C LEU A 120 11.39 -0.25 12.01
N ASP A 121 10.27 0.28 11.56
CA ASP A 121 9.16 0.65 12.44
C ASP A 121 7.83 0.32 11.77
N TRP A 122 6.82 -0.01 12.57
CA TRP A 122 5.50 -0.40 12.12
C TRP A 122 4.42 0.26 12.95
N ASN A 123 3.74 1.22 12.37
CA ASN A 123 2.59 1.86 12.98
C ASN A 123 1.29 1.16 12.55
N ALA A 124 0.84 0.22 13.37
CA ALA A 124 -0.44 -0.49 13.20
C ALA A 124 -1.54 0.06 14.14
N SER A 125 -1.21 1.08 14.94
CA SER A 125 -2.08 1.52 16.04
C SER A 125 -3.19 2.46 15.60
N CYS A 126 -3.05 3.16 14.48
CA CYS A 126 -4.04 4.14 14.04
C CYS A 126 -4.15 4.22 12.51
N GLY A 127 -5.16 3.56 11.96
CA GLY A 127 -5.51 3.67 10.55
C GLY A 127 -6.11 5.05 10.15
N SER A 128 -6.32 5.95 11.11
CA SER A 128 -6.99 7.22 10.88
C SER A 128 -6.14 8.27 10.15
N SER A 129 -4.83 8.07 10.07
CA SER A 129 -3.91 8.91 9.27
C SER A 129 -3.34 8.15 8.07
N THR A 130 -4.09 7.20 7.53
CA THR A 130 -3.71 6.32 6.42
C THR A 130 -4.74 6.35 5.31
N GLY A 131 -4.64 5.41 4.37
CA GLY A 131 -5.55 5.30 3.24
C GLY A 131 -7.02 5.11 3.59
N ALA A 132 -7.35 4.51 4.75
CA ALA A 132 -8.75 4.30 5.16
C ALA A 132 -9.51 5.62 5.32
N THR A 133 -8.89 6.62 5.96
CA THR A 133 -9.51 7.94 6.12
C THR A 133 -9.70 8.64 4.78
N ILE A 134 -8.72 8.55 3.88
CA ILE A 134 -8.82 9.13 2.54
C ILE A 134 -9.93 8.45 1.76
N GLU A 135 -9.98 7.12 1.73
CA GLU A 135 -11.05 6.38 1.04
C GLU A 135 -12.44 6.72 1.58
N MET A 136 -12.58 6.86 2.90
CA MET A 136 -13.84 7.25 3.53
C MET A 136 -14.26 8.65 3.10
N LEU A 137 -13.34 9.62 3.11
CA LEU A 137 -13.62 11.01 2.71
C LEU A 137 -13.96 11.11 1.23
N LEU A 138 -13.21 10.46 0.36
CA LEU A 138 -13.48 10.44 -1.08
C LEU A 138 -14.88 9.88 -1.36
N LYS A 139 -15.24 8.79 -0.68
CA LYS A 139 -16.56 8.19 -0.81
C LYS A 139 -17.68 9.09 -0.26
N PHE A 140 -17.43 9.77 0.88
CA PHE A 140 -18.43 10.63 1.51
C PHE A 140 -18.77 11.84 0.65
N TYR A 141 -17.76 12.42 -0.03
CA TYR A 141 -17.92 13.58 -0.91
C TYR A 141 -18.10 13.23 -2.39
N ASP A 142 -18.27 11.95 -2.73
CA ASP A 142 -18.40 11.44 -4.11
C ASP A 142 -17.25 11.90 -5.04
N LEU A 143 -16.03 11.89 -4.51
CA LEU A 143 -14.81 12.27 -5.22
C LEU A 143 -13.97 11.04 -5.59
N LYS A 144 -13.22 11.17 -6.67
CA LYS A 144 -12.23 10.16 -7.10
C LYS A 144 -10.81 10.63 -6.73
N PRO A 145 -9.84 9.72 -6.61
CA PRO A 145 -8.45 10.10 -6.38
C PRO A 145 -7.91 11.13 -7.38
N ASP A 146 -8.32 11.05 -8.64
CA ASP A 146 -7.88 11.94 -9.71
C ASP A 146 -8.45 13.37 -9.61
N ASP A 147 -9.53 13.56 -8.86
CA ASP A 147 -10.13 14.88 -8.60
C ASP A 147 -9.28 15.68 -7.61
N ILE A 148 -8.46 14.99 -6.81
CA ILE A 148 -7.65 15.63 -5.78
C ILE A 148 -6.33 16.13 -6.37
N LYS A 149 -6.16 17.44 -6.37
CA LYS A 149 -4.92 18.10 -6.81
C LYS A 149 -4.09 18.54 -5.62
N TYR A 150 -2.78 18.47 -5.74
CA TYR A 150 -1.85 18.93 -4.72
C TYR A 150 -2.17 20.36 -4.25
N GLN A 151 -2.04 20.59 -2.93
CA GLN A 151 -2.12 21.91 -2.30
C GLN A 151 -0.86 22.16 -1.47
N ASP A 152 -0.35 23.42 -1.51
CA ASP A 152 0.84 23.79 -0.71
C ASP A 152 0.53 23.83 0.80
N GLU A 153 -0.68 24.23 1.16
CA GLU A 153 -1.12 24.20 2.55
C GLU A 153 -1.38 22.78 3.00
N LYS A 154 -1.06 22.50 4.27
CA LYS A 154 -1.32 21.20 4.87
C LYS A 154 -2.01 21.34 6.23
N TYR A 155 -2.78 20.31 6.59
CA TYR A 155 -3.25 20.17 7.96
C TYR A 155 -2.16 19.52 8.83
N ASN A 156 -2.06 19.99 10.08
CA ASN A 156 -1.27 19.32 11.09
C ASN A 156 -2.07 18.14 11.63
N VAL A 157 -1.87 16.98 11.03
CA VAL A 157 -2.62 15.76 11.34
C VAL A 157 -1.93 15.03 12.48
N THR A 158 -2.50 15.10 13.68
CA THR A 158 -2.08 14.26 14.81
C THR A 158 -3.03 13.07 15.00
N CYS A 159 -4.29 13.22 14.59
CA CYS A 159 -5.32 12.19 14.67
C CYS A 159 -6.29 12.38 13.50
N GLY A 160 -6.70 11.28 12.86
CA GLY A 160 -7.65 11.35 11.74
C GLY A 160 -9.05 11.82 12.12
N ILE A 161 -9.47 11.65 13.37
CA ILE A 161 -10.75 12.17 13.86
C ILE A 161 -10.70 13.70 13.90
N PHE A 162 -9.65 14.28 14.45
CA PHE A 162 -9.48 15.74 14.44
C PHE A 162 -9.26 16.31 13.03
N ALA A 163 -8.61 15.53 12.16
CA ALA A 163 -8.48 15.92 10.75
C ALA A 163 -9.85 15.96 10.06
N PHE A 164 -10.74 15.02 10.37
CA PHE A 164 -12.11 15.01 9.83
C PHE A 164 -12.91 16.23 10.30
N GLU A 165 -12.87 16.56 11.60
CA GLU A 165 -13.50 17.76 12.17
C GLU A 165 -13.00 19.03 11.45
N LYS A 166 -11.67 19.17 11.30
CA LYS A 166 -11.06 20.30 10.59
C LYS A 166 -11.53 20.42 9.13
N ILE A 167 -11.66 19.30 8.42
CA ILE A 167 -12.18 19.26 7.05
C ILE A 167 -13.63 19.78 7.03
N MET A 168 -14.48 19.28 7.92
CA MET A 168 -15.89 19.68 7.98
C MET A 168 -16.03 21.17 8.27
N ASP A 169 -15.24 21.70 9.20
CA ASP A 169 -15.21 23.13 9.54
C ASP A 169 -14.80 23.98 8.34
N ASP A 170 -13.70 23.63 7.67
CA ASP A 170 -13.20 24.40 6.54
C ASP A 170 -14.19 24.36 5.36
N ILE A 171 -14.86 23.24 5.11
CA ILE A 171 -15.91 23.13 4.09
C ILE A 171 -17.12 24.01 4.47
N SER A 172 -17.52 24.00 5.74
CA SER A 172 -18.62 24.86 6.23
C SER A 172 -18.30 26.34 6.08
N ASN A 173 -17.01 26.68 6.10
CA ASN A 173 -16.51 28.04 5.87
C ASN A 173 -16.23 28.38 4.38
N GLY A 174 -16.65 27.49 3.45
CA GLY A 174 -16.63 27.75 2.01
C GLY A 174 -15.45 27.13 1.24
N LEU A 175 -14.59 26.33 1.89
CA LEU A 175 -13.56 25.56 1.18
C LEU A 175 -14.21 24.40 0.43
N THR A 176 -13.70 24.06 -0.75
CA THR A 176 -14.19 22.87 -1.47
C THR A 176 -13.62 21.58 -0.87
N ALA A 177 -14.37 20.47 -0.96
CA ALA A 177 -14.00 19.20 -0.34
C ALA A 177 -12.70 18.64 -0.90
N ASP A 178 -12.47 18.75 -2.21
CA ASP A 178 -11.24 18.32 -2.88
C ASP A 178 -10.01 19.05 -2.34
N VAL A 179 -10.09 20.37 -2.12
CA VAL A 179 -9.01 21.18 -1.53
C VAL A 179 -8.76 20.78 -0.08
N ALA A 180 -9.82 20.62 0.73
CA ALA A 180 -9.69 20.21 2.13
C ALA A 180 -9.04 18.82 2.26
N ILE A 181 -9.45 17.87 1.41
CA ILE A 181 -8.86 16.52 1.36
C ILE A 181 -7.39 16.59 0.88
N ALA A 182 -7.08 17.43 -0.09
CA ALA A 182 -5.70 17.61 -0.55
C ALA A 182 -4.77 18.14 0.56
N ARG A 183 -5.24 19.08 1.40
CA ARG A 183 -4.50 19.54 2.59
C ARG A 183 -4.27 18.43 3.62
N LEU A 184 -5.27 17.56 3.81
CA LEU A 184 -5.10 16.35 4.65
C LEU A 184 -4.03 15.43 4.08
N ILE A 185 -4.09 15.11 2.78
CA ILE A 185 -3.13 14.25 2.10
C ILE A 185 -1.72 14.80 2.23
N HIS A 186 -1.54 16.11 2.09
CA HIS A 186 -0.25 16.75 2.32
C HIS A 186 0.22 16.60 3.78
N GLY A 187 -0.67 16.71 4.76
CA GLY A 187 -0.37 16.45 6.16
C GLY A 187 0.06 15.00 6.41
N ILE A 188 -0.62 14.03 5.79
CA ILE A 188 -0.28 12.60 5.86
C ILE A 188 1.10 12.36 5.22
N ALA A 189 1.40 12.97 4.08
CA ALA A 189 2.71 12.85 3.44
C ALA A 189 3.85 13.39 4.34
N TYR A 190 3.63 14.52 4.99
CA TYR A 190 4.59 15.06 5.97
C TYR A 190 4.79 14.13 7.17
N ASN A 191 3.70 13.55 7.70
CA ASN A 191 3.80 12.59 8.81
C ASN A 191 4.52 11.32 8.38
N SER A 192 4.30 10.83 7.17
CA SER A 192 5.00 9.68 6.60
C SER A 192 6.51 9.94 6.47
N PHE A 193 6.89 11.15 6.04
CA PHE A 193 8.28 11.58 6.00
C PHE A 193 8.93 11.62 7.40
N CYS A 194 8.20 12.16 8.40
CA CYS A 194 8.68 12.18 9.79
C CYS A 194 8.77 10.78 10.38
N PHE A 195 7.78 9.92 10.13
CA PHE A 195 7.75 8.53 10.57
C PHE A 195 8.93 7.72 10.01
N ALA A 196 9.31 7.97 8.76
CA ALA A 196 10.47 7.35 8.13
C ALA A 196 11.81 7.98 8.55
N ASN A 197 11.84 8.78 9.64
CA ASN A 197 13.04 9.46 10.17
C ASN A 197 13.66 10.50 9.21
N LYS A 198 12.82 11.17 8.41
CA LYS A 198 13.20 12.29 7.53
C LYS A 198 14.39 11.94 6.60
N PRO A 199 14.29 10.86 5.80
CA PRO A 199 15.38 10.43 4.94
C PRO A 199 15.54 11.37 3.74
N LYS A 200 16.70 11.29 3.06
CA LYS A 200 16.91 12.01 1.80
C LYS A 200 16.10 11.41 0.64
N LYS A 201 15.90 10.10 0.66
CA LYS A 201 15.18 9.34 -0.38
C LYS A 201 14.28 8.28 0.27
N ILE A 202 13.10 8.12 -0.27
CA ILE A 202 12.14 7.06 0.09
C ILE A 202 11.83 6.21 -1.14
N PHE A 203 11.93 4.90 -0.98
CA PHE A 203 11.36 3.91 -1.89
C PHE A 203 9.94 3.59 -1.43
N LEU A 204 8.94 4.10 -2.17
CA LEU A 204 7.54 3.99 -1.78
C LEU A 204 6.88 2.74 -2.35
N SER A 205 6.24 1.96 -1.49
CA SER A 205 5.39 0.81 -1.79
C SER A 205 3.96 1.04 -1.33
N GLY A 206 3.05 0.15 -1.71
CA GLY A 206 1.66 0.15 -1.25
C GLY A 206 0.69 0.97 -2.09
N GLY A 207 -0.48 1.24 -1.50
CA GLY A 207 -1.61 1.86 -2.20
C GLY A 207 -1.35 3.27 -2.73
N PHE A 208 -0.48 4.01 -2.07
CA PHE A 208 -0.15 5.40 -2.38
C PHE A 208 0.80 5.59 -3.57
N CYS A 209 1.39 4.51 -4.11
CA CYS A 209 2.30 4.59 -5.28
C CYS A 209 1.70 5.25 -6.52
N ASN A 210 0.38 5.26 -6.66
CA ASN A 210 -0.32 5.80 -7.81
C ASN A 210 -1.25 6.98 -7.43
N PHE A 211 -1.00 7.63 -6.31
CA PHE A 211 -1.81 8.74 -5.86
C PHE A 211 -1.03 10.05 -6.00
N ASP A 212 -1.27 10.76 -7.11
CA ASP A 212 -0.48 11.94 -7.51
C ASP A 212 -0.41 13.04 -6.45
N ALA A 213 -1.53 13.35 -5.81
CA ALA A 213 -1.57 14.37 -4.75
C ALA A 213 -0.63 14.01 -3.58
N TYR A 214 -0.60 12.73 -3.19
CA TYR A 214 0.31 12.25 -2.15
C TYR A 214 1.77 12.26 -2.60
N LEU A 215 2.05 11.75 -3.80
CA LEU A 215 3.40 11.71 -4.36
C LEU A 215 4.00 13.12 -4.47
N THR A 216 3.21 14.06 -4.99
CA THR A 216 3.63 15.47 -5.12
C THR A 216 3.90 16.07 -3.73
N SER A 217 3.05 15.79 -2.75
CA SER A 217 3.22 16.25 -1.37
C SER A 217 4.49 15.68 -0.72
N LEU A 218 4.74 14.38 -0.88
CA LEU A 218 5.92 13.73 -0.29
C LEU A 218 7.23 14.21 -0.93
N LYS A 219 7.23 14.44 -2.24
CA LYS A 219 8.37 14.99 -3.00
C LYS A 219 8.80 16.39 -2.58
N LYS A 220 7.99 17.12 -1.81
CA LYS A 220 8.40 18.40 -1.19
C LYS A 220 9.43 18.23 -0.09
N TYR A 221 9.54 17.03 0.50
CA TYR A 221 10.37 16.77 1.67
C TYR A 221 11.58 15.89 1.37
N CYS A 222 11.48 14.98 0.39
CA CYS A 222 12.55 14.06 0.03
C CYS A 222 12.42 13.60 -1.43
N GLU A 223 13.45 12.95 -1.94
CA GLU A 223 13.35 12.19 -3.19
C GLU A 223 12.45 10.99 -2.99
N VAL A 224 11.57 10.71 -3.97
CA VAL A 224 10.61 9.59 -3.91
C VAL A 224 10.70 8.77 -5.18
N GLU A 225 11.02 7.51 -5.01
CA GLU A 225 10.97 6.48 -6.05
C GLU A 225 9.86 5.47 -5.73
N THR A 226 8.92 5.28 -6.65
CA THR A 226 7.85 4.29 -6.47
C THR A 226 8.31 2.92 -6.92
N ILE A 227 8.23 1.92 -6.03
CA ILE A 227 8.66 0.55 -6.31
C ILE A 227 7.49 -0.43 -6.47
N GLY A 228 6.27 0.10 -6.43
CA GLY A 228 5.06 -0.58 -6.89
C GLY A 228 4.18 -1.13 -5.78
N ARG A 229 2.93 -1.42 -6.18
CA ARG A 229 1.85 -1.86 -5.27
C ARG A 229 1.88 -3.35 -4.96
N PHE A 230 2.65 -4.14 -5.71
CA PHE A 230 2.72 -5.60 -5.60
C PHE A 230 3.99 -6.09 -4.89
N LEU A 231 4.70 -5.17 -4.23
CA LEU A 231 6.03 -5.46 -3.66
C LEU A 231 5.99 -6.63 -2.66
N LEU A 232 4.94 -6.69 -1.82
CA LEU A 232 4.79 -7.79 -0.86
C LEU A 232 4.57 -9.13 -1.59
N CYS A 233 3.75 -9.15 -2.65
CA CYS A 233 3.57 -10.36 -3.46
C CYS A 233 4.87 -10.77 -4.17
N GLU A 234 5.62 -9.81 -4.71
CA GLU A 234 6.95 -10.05 -5.30
C GLU A 234 7.91 -10.64 -4.26
N GLY A 235 7.85 -10.15 -3.02
CA GLY A 235 8.60 -10.70 -1.89
C GLY A 235 8.24 -12.13 -1.56
N LEU A 236 6.96 -12.47 -1.57
CA LEU A 236 6.51 -13.86 -1.38
C LEU A 236 7.03 -14.79 -2.48
N ILE A 237 7.06 -14.32 -3.74
CA ILE A 237 7.64 -15.07 -4.88
C ILE A 237 9.13 -15.30 -4.64
N ASN A 238 9.87 -14.24 -4.26
CA ASN A 238 11.30 -14.33 -4.00
C ASN A 238 11.63 -15.31 -2.85
N ILE A 239 10.81 -15.37 -1.80
CA ILE A 239 10.97 -16.32 -0.69
C ILE A 239 10.85 -17.77 -1.18
N GLN A 240 10.01 -18.03 -2.18
CA GLN A 240 9.86 -19.36 -2.76
C GLN A 240 10.94 -19.69 -3.82
N ASN A 241 11.88 -18.77 -4.09
CA ASN A 241 12.93 -18.91 -5.12
C ASN A 241 12.37 -19.17 -6.53
N LEU A 242 11.26 -18.52 -6.89
CA LEU A 242 10.54 -18.65 -8.15
C LEU A 242 10.69 -17.43 -9.06
#